data_0f34203c73d3e5d72d730a33b42ed6b0
#
_entry.id   0f34203c73d3e5d72d730a33b42ed6b0
#
_cell.length_a   1.000
_cell.length_b   1.000
_cell.length_c   1.000
_cell.angle_alpha   90.00
_cell.angle_beta   90.00
_cell.angle_gamma   90.00
#
_symmetry.space_group_name_H-M   'P 1'
#
loop_
_entity.id
_entity.type
_entity.pdbx_description
1 polymer ?
#
loop_
_entity_poly.entity_id
_entity_poly.type
_entity_poly.pdbx_seq_one_letter_code
_entity_poly.pdbx_strand_id
1 'polypeptide(L)'
;MYSLWLLLSLSYTTQFTWGWGDLGHRTVAYLAEKYLDDHGTQLFEELVVPNDKFDISDASVWADKQKFKKPYTRPWHYIDAHDTPPDACHVSYEADCSEDGCIISAIENMTNQVQDQSLEKAQRADALKYLMHFIGDLHQPLHVEDKCRGGNDIHVCFDGRCPQKKNLHGVWDTDIPHKLNGLKQTPKHNDQKEPAVKWAEKLFQSQGVRPLQAECSDIKRPLKCPMIWAAESNRLNCDFVFKNGIDWLHDNDLGEEYYEGAAPIVEAQILKAGIRLAVWINALAADGVSSGER
;
A
#
# COMPACT_ATOMS: atom_id res chain seq x y z
N MET A 1 54.43 -17.88 10.64
CA MET A 1 53.48 -17.68 9.54
C MET A 1 52.11 -17.58 10.17
N TYR A 2 51.60 -16.38 10.34
CA TYR A 2 50.24 -16.14 10.89
C TYR A 2 49.31 -15.90 9.73
N SER A 3 48.38 -16.83 9.49
CA SER A 3 47.31 -16.66 8.49
C SER A 3 46.24 -15.68 9.02
N LEU A 4 46.17 -14.54 8.40
CA LEU A 4 45.13 -13.52 8.64
C LEU A 4 43.88 -13.95 7.88
N TRP A 5 42.85 -14.43 8.58
CA TRP A 5 41.51 -14.65 8.01
C TRP A 5 40.81 -13.31 7.92
N LEU A 6 40.68 -12.76 6.71
CA LEU A 6 39.81 -11.65 6.43
C LEU A 6 38.36 -12.17 6.47
N LEU A 7 37.64 -11.83 7.54
CA LEU A 7 36.17 -11.93 7.58
C LEU A 7 35.61 -10.82 6.69
N LEU A 8 35.26 -11.17 5.45
CA LEU A 8 34.39 -10.33 4.62
C LEU A 8 33.01 -10.32 5.26
N SER A 9 32.70 -9.27 6.01
CA SER A 9 31.31 -8.95 6.41
C SER A 9 30.56 -8.54 5.14
N LEU A 10 29.74 -9.44 4.59
CA LEU A 10 28.70 -9.06 3.63
C LEU A 10 27.71 -8.16 4.36
N SER A 11 27.85 -6.86 4.16
CA SER A 11 26.85 -5.89 4.56
C SER A 11 25.63 -6.10 3.64
N TYR A 12 24.68 -6.91 4.08
CA TYR A 12 23.34 -6.92 3.47
C TYR A 12 22.74 -5.54 3.70
N THR A 13 22.85 -4.67 2.72
CA THR A 13 22.03 -3.45 2.68
C THR A 13 20.61 -3.90 2.42
N THR A 14 19.82 -4.02 3.47
CA THR A 14 18.36 -4.19 3.35
C THR A 14 17.84 -3.00 2.56
N GLN A 15 17.50 -3.21 1.30
CA GLN A 15 16.70 -2.25 0.55
C GLN A 15 15.32 -2.29 1.18
N PHE A 16 14.90 -1.16 1.71
CA PHE A 16 13.58 -1.03 2.32
C PHE A 16 12.57 -0.87 1.20
N THR A 17 11.64 -1.80 1.11
CA THR A 17 10.44 -1.66 0.30
C THR A 17 9.55 -0.62 0.96
N TRP A 18 9.19 0.38 0.22
CA TRP A 18 8.13 1.32 0.55
C TRP A 18 6.93 0.82 -0.23
N GLY A 19 5.75 0.68 0.38
CA GLY A 19 4.51 0.46 -0.33
C GLY A 19 4.31 1.50 -1.46
N TRP A 20 3.11 1.72 -1.95
CA TRP A 20 2.96 2.90 -2.80
C TRP A 20 3.79 4.04 -2.23
N GLY A 21 4.74 4.59 -2.98
CA GLY A 21 5.55 5.70 -2.48
C GLY A 21 4.68 6.83 -1.93
N ASP A 22 5.27 7.81 -1.27
CA ASP A 22 4.54 8.92 -0.64
C ASP A 22 3.40 9.49 -1.50
N LEU A 23 3.60 9.61 -2.81
CA LEU A 23 2.59 10.13 -3.73
C LEU A 23 1.35 9.24 -3.78
N GLY A 24 1.53 7.93 -3.91
CA GLY A 24 0.42 6.99 -3.98
C GLY A 24 -0.39 6.93 -2.68
N HIS A 25 0.28 6.76 -1.52
CA HIS A 25 -0.39 6.76 -0.22
C HIS A 25 -1.13 8.06 0.06
N ARG A 26 -0.54 9.22 -0.26
CA ARG A 26 -1.20 10.51 -0.13
C ARG A 26 -2.43 10.61 -1.02
N THR A 27 -2.33 10.12 -2.25
CA THR A 27 -3.46 10.11 -3.21
C THR A 27 -4.60 9.22 -2.72
N VAL A 28 -4.29 8.02 -2.18
CA VAL A 28 -5.26 7.12 -1.55
C VAL A 28 -5.99 7.82 -0.41
N ALA A 29 -5.27 8.53 0.46
CA ALA A 29 -5.86 9.25 1.59
C ALA A 29 -6.77 10.40 1.15
N TYR A 30 -6.34 11.24 0.19
CA TYR A 30 -7.17 12.33 -0.33
C TYR A 30 -8.38 11.82 -1.14
N LEU A 31 -8.26 10.66 -1.78
CA LEU A 31 -9.43 10.00 -2.38
C LEU A 31 -10.40 9.51 -1.31
N ALA A 32 -9.88 8.86 -0.25
CA ALA A 32 -10.72 8.40 0.85
C ALA A 32 -11.49 9.55 1.49
N GLU A 33 -10.83 10.69 1.74
CA GLU A 33 -11.46 11.91 2.29
C GLU A 33 -12.70 12.34 1.50
N LYS A 34 -12.69 12.20 0.16
CA LYS A 34 -13.83 12.55 -0.70
C LYS A 34 -15.03 11.60 -0.57
N TYR A 35 -14.85 10.43 0.02
CA TYR A 35 -15.87 9.39 0.20
C TYR A 35 -16.22 9.13 1.67
N LEU A 36 -15.56 9.80 2.62
CA LEU A 36 -15.96 9.75 4.03
C LEU A 36 -17.35 10.38 4.19
N ASP A 37 -18.19 9.71 4.98
CA ASP A 37 -19.41 10.32 5.52
C ASP A 37 -19.11 11.14 6.78
N ASP A 38 -20.14 11.77 7.34
CA ASP A 38 -19.97 12.63 8.53
C ASP A 38 -19.41 11.87 9.72
N HIS A 39 -19.79 10.60 9.92
CA HIS A 39 -19.28 9.77 11.00
C HIS A 39 -17.84 9.33 10.77
N GLY A 40 -17.47 8.94 9.55
CA GLY A 40 -16.12 8.60 9.16
C GLY A 40 -15.17 9.79 9.31
N THR A 41 -15.60 10.97 8.89
CA THR A 41 -14.87 12.24 9.07
C THR A 41 -14.66 12.53 10.56
N GLN A 42 -15.72 12.43 11.36
CA GLN A 42 -15.63 12.65 12.81
C GLN A 42 -14.67 11.67 13.48
N LEU A 43 -14.72 10.37 13.15
CA LEU A 43 -13.80 9.36 13.69
C LEU A 43 -12.35 9.70 13.37
N PHE A 44 -12.07 10.11 12.10
CA PHE A 44 -10.73 10.51 11.70
C PHE A 44 -10.25 11.74 12.47
N GLU A 45 -11.04 12.79 12.52
CA GLU A 45 -10.70 14.04 13.22
C GLU A 45 -10.51 13.82 14.73
N GLU A 46 -11.35 12.98 15.33
CA GLU A 46 -11.23 12.64 16.74
C GLU A 46 -9.92 11.92 17.04
N LEU A 47 -9.56 10.88 16.28
CA LEU A 47 -8.39 10.06 16.57
C LEU A 47 -7.10 10.69 16.10
N VAL A 48 -7.05 11.22 14.87
CA VAL A 48 -5.80 11.68 14.25
C VAL A 48 -5.49 13.14 14.58
N VAL A 49 -6.51 13.94 14.92
CA VAL A 49 -6.35 15.35 15.30
C VAL A 49 -5.57 16.13 14.22
N PRO A 50 -6.11 16.27 13.01
CA PRO A 50 -5.45 17.01 11.95
C PRO A 50 -5.25 18.48 12.33
N ASN A 51 -4.24 19.10 11.74
CA ASN A 51 -3.95 20.53 11.90
C ASN A 51 -3.32 21.06 10.60
N ASP A 52 -3.07 22.36 10.53
CA ASP A 52 -2.53 23.01 9.32
C ASP A 52 -1.24 22.40 8.77
N LYS A 53 -0.50 21.62 9.58
CA LYS A 53 0.75 20.98 9.21
C LYS A 53 0.65 19.47 9.03
N PHE A 54 -0.42 18.86 9.53
CA PHE A 54 -0.65 17.43 9.54
C PHE A 54 -2.08 17.14 9.08
N ASP A 55 -2.25 16.60 7.90
CA ASP A 55 -3.52 16.26 7.28
C ASP A 55 -3.69 14.74 7.10
N ILE A 56 -4.80 14.32 6.49
CA ILE A 56 -5.11 12.92 6.22
C ILE A 56 -3.97 12.22 5.45
N SER A 57 -3.30 12.92 4.54
CA SER A 57 -2.22 12.35 3.75
C SER A 57 -0.94 12.10 4.55
N ASP A 58 -0.68 12.89 5.60
CA ASP A 58 0.45 12.64 6.50
C ASP A 58 0.21 11.41 7.38
N ALA A 59 -1.05 11.14 7.74
CA ALA A 59 -1.43 9.93 8.44
C ALA A 59 -1.14 8.68 7.60
N SER A 60 -1.43 8.72 6.30
CA SER A 60 -1.24 7.58 5.40
C SER A 60 0.23 7.18 5.15
N VAL A 61 1.17 8.12 5.25
CA VAL A 61 2.61 7.85 5.08
C VAL A 61 3.35 7.66 6.42
N TRP A 62 2.62 7.69 7.54
CA TRP A 62 3.23 7.60 8.86
C TRP A 62 3.79 6.20 9.17
N ALA A 63 3.12 5.13 8.74
CA ALA A 63 3.49 3.75 9.03
C ALA A 63 4.87 3.38 8.49
N ASP A 64 5.23 3.86 7.32
CA ASP A 64 6.54 3.67 6.72
C ASP A 64 7.69 4.15 7.62
N LYS A 65 7.49 5.26 8.29
CA LYS A 65 8.48 5.81 9.24
C LYS A 65 8.58 4.94 10.51
N GLN A 66 7.53 4.17 10.84
CA GLN A 66 7.53 3.29 12.01
C GLN A 66 8.37 2.03 11.78
N LYS A 67 8.53 1.54 10.54
CA LYS A 67 9.41 0.39 10.21
C LYS A 67 10.84 0.52 10.75
N PHE A 68 11.31 1.74 10.90
CA PHE A 68 12.65 2.02 11.46
C PHE A 68 12.68 2.03 12.99
N LYS A 69 11.58 2.46 13.62
CA LYS A 69 11.45 2.56 15.07
C LYS A 69 10.94 1.27 15.69
N LYS A 70 10.08 0.56 14.95
CA LYS A 70 9.40 -0.68 15.34
C LYS A 70 9.65 -1.74 14.25
N PRO A 71 10.86 -2.34 14.15
CA PRO A 71 11.24 -3.25 13.06
C PRO A 71 10.33 -4.47 12.91
N TYR A 72 9.64 -4.89 13.98
CA TYR A 72 8.68 -5.97 13.96
C TYR A 72 7.43 -5.68 13.10
N THR A 73 7.20 -4.41 12.72
CA THR A 73 6.07 -4.03 11.85
C THR A 73 6.40 -4.18 10.35
N ARG A 74 7.61 -4.54 9.98
CA ARG A 74 8.02 -4.67 8.57
C ARG A 74 7.20 -5.69 7.80
N PRO A 75 6.96 -6.92 8.29
CA PRO A 75 6.15 -7.89 7.56
C PRO A 75 4.68 -7.51 7.44
N TRP A 76 4.20 -6.53 8.20
CA TRP A 76 2.82 -6.06 8.15
C TRP A 76 2.46 -5.27 6.88
N HIS A 77 3.45 -4.94 6.04
CA HIS A 77 3.26 -4.16 4.82
C HIS A 77 2.98 -5.01 3.58
N TYR A 78 3.08 -6.35 3.68
CA TYR A 78 2.91 -7.26 2.55
C TYR A 78 2.41 -8.63 3.00
N ILE A 79 2.06 -9.48 2.04
CA ILE A 79 1.87 -10.91 2.19
C ILE A 79 2.61 -11.61 1.07
N ASP A 80 3.44 -12.59 1.41
CA ASP A 80 4.30 -13.32 0.48
C ASP A 80 3.53 -14.47 -0.16
N ALA A 81 2.74 -14.19 -1.21
CA ALA A 81 2.01 -15.22 -1.94
C ALA A 81 2.99 -16.19 -2.62
N HIS A 82 2.99 -17.44 -2.17
CA HIS A 82 3.84 -18.53 -2.67
C HIS A 82 3.21 -19.17 -3.92
N ASP A 83 3.16 -18.42 -4.99
CA ASP A 83 2.58 -18.84 -6.26
C ASP A 83 3.61 -18.82 -7.41
N THR A 84 3.17 -18.85 -8.66
CA THR A 84 4.08 -18.96 -9.82
C THR A 84 3.63 -18.07 -10.98
N PRO A 85 3.61 -16.74 -10.82
CA PRO A 85 3.27 -15.86 -11.93
C PRO A 85 4.29 -15.99 -13.09
N PRO A 86 3.86 -15.93 -14.37
CA PRO A 86 2.51 -15.60 -14.82
C PRO A 86 1.55 -16.77 -14.92
N ASP A 87 1.98 -18.01 -14.61
CA ASP A 87 1.21 -19.22 -14.89
C ASP A 87 0.07 -19.43 -13.89
N ALA A 88 0.28 -19.12 -12.62
CA ALA A 88 -0.73 -19.27 -11.57
C ALA A 88 -0.56 -18.16 -10.51
N CYS A 89 -1.66 -17.47 -10.20
CA CYS A 89 -1.74 -16.49 -9.15
C CYS A 89 -2.83 -16.85 -8.13
N HIS A 90 -2.44 -16.95 -6.88
CA HIS A 90 -3.34 -17.18 -5.75
C HIS A 90 -2.69 -16.73 -4.45
N VAL A 91 -3.49 -16.36 -3.49
CA VAL A 91 -3.04 -16.01 -2.14
C VAL A 91 -3.88 -16.76 -1.11
N SER A 92 -3.21 -17.33 -0.10
CA SER A 92 -3.82 -18.06 1.01
C SER A 92 -3.35 -17.47 2.33
N TYR A 93 -4.28 -17.09 3.20
CA TYR A 93 -3.93 -16.56 4.52
C TYR A 93 -3.11 -17.58 5.33
N GLU A 94 -3.53 -18.84 5.30
CA GLU A 94 -2.91 -19.91 6.09
C GLU A 94 -1.52 -20.30 5.59
N ALA A 95 -1.28 -20.19 4.29
CA ALA A 95 -0.01 -20.60 3.69
C ALA A 95 1.00 -19.44 3.60
N ASP A 96 0.51 -18.21 3.38
CA ASP A 96 1.34 -17.09 2.96
C ASP A 96 1.52 -16.03 4.06
N CYS A 97 0.69 -16.05 5.14
CA CYS A 97 0.86 -15.15 6.28
C CYS A 97 1.86 -15.76 7.28
N SER A 98 3.01 -15.14 7.48
CA SER A 98 4.07 -15.63 8.36
C SER A 98 3.66 -15.60 9.85
N GLU A 99 4.43 -16.29 10.70
CA GLU A 99 4.25 -16.25 12.18
C GLU A 99 4.47 -14.83 12.75
N ASP A 100 5.30 -14.00 12.10
CA ASP A 100 5.51 -12.60 12.45
C ASP A 100 4.36 -11.68 12.00
N GLY A 101 3.34 -12.24 11.35
CA GLY A 101 2.21 -11.55 10.75
C GLY A 101 2.45 -11.15 9.29
N CYS A 102 1.40 -10.64 8.66
CA CYS A 102 1.39 -10.11 7.30
C CYS A 102 0.39 -8.95 7.23
N ILE A 103 0.25 -8.33 6.07
CA ILE A 103 -0.66 -7.20 5.88
C ILE A 103 -2.12 -7.52 6.22
N ILE A 104 -2.56 -8.77 5.98
CA ILE A 104 -3.94 -9.21 6.25
C ILE A 104 -4.19 -9.29 7.75
N SER A 105 -3.30 -9.96 8.51
CA SER A 105 -3.39 -10.03 9.98
C SER A 105 -3.21 -8.66 10.63
N ALA A 106 -2.40 -7.80 10.02
CA ALA A 106 -2.21 -6.43 10.50
C ALA A 106 -3.49 -5.59 10.32
N ILE A 107 -4.17 -5.67 9.17
CA ILE A 107 -5.46 -4.99 8.96
C ILE A 107 -6.49 -5.49 9.96
N GLU A 108 -6.58 -6.80 10.20
CA GLU A 108 -7.46 -7.37 11.24
C GLU A 108 -7.15 -6.79 12.62
N ASN A 109 -5.90 -6.86 13.05
CA ASN A 109 -5.46 -6.38 14.36
C ASN A 109 -5.73 -4.88 14.54
N MET A 110 -5.39 -4.07 13.54
CA MET A 110 -5.61 -2.61 13.60
C MET A 110 -7.10 -2.27 13.58
N THR A 111 -7.93 -3.01 12.83
CA THR A 111 -9.39 -2.87 12.83
C THR A 111 -9.95 -3.09 14.23
N ASN A 112 -9.56 -4.19 14.88
CA ASN A 112 -9.98 -4.50 16.25
C ASN A 112 -9.52 -3.42 17.25
N GLN A 113 -8.29 -2.91 17.12
CA GLN A 113 -7.78 -1.86 18.00
C GLN A 113 -8.50 -0.51 17.81
N VAL A 114 -8.89 -0.13 16.60
CA VAL A 114 -9.70 1.09 16.39
C VAL A 114 -11.06 0.97 17.09
N GLN A 115 -11.68 -0.21 17.07
CA GLN A 115 -12.99 -0.47 17.68
C GLN A 115 -12.93 -0.57 19.21
N ASP A 116 -11.81 -0.99 19.79
CA ASP A 116 -11.67 -1.23 21.23
C ASP A 116 -11.59 0.09 22.02
N GLN A 117 -12.73 0.49 22.59
CA GLN A 117 -12.86 1.71 23.40
C GLN A 117 -12.11 1.62 24.74
N SER A 118 -11.63 0.45 25.15
CA SER A 118 -10.81 0.29 26.36
C SER A 118 -9.35 0.69 26.16
N LEU A 119 -8.90 0.80 24.89
CA LEU A 119 -7.55 1.23 24.56
C LEU A 119 -7.40 2.76 24.64
N GLU A 120 -6.20 3.19 24.97
CA GLU A 120 -5.86 4.61 24.96
C GLU A 120 -6.07 5.22 23.59
N LYS A 121 -6.59 6.46 23.54
CA LYS A 121 -6.84 7.21 22.29
C LYS A 121 -5.61 7.24 21.37
N ALA A 122 -4.40 7.36 21.92
CA ALA A 122 -3.16 7.36 21.13
C ALA A 122 -2.90 6.02 20.44
N GLN A 123 -3.24 4.89 21.08
CA GLN A 123 -3.09 3.57 20.48
C GLN A 123 -4.11 3.36 19.36
N ARG A 124 -5.36 3.75 19.57
CA ARG A 124 -6.40 3.72 18.53
C ARG A 124 -6.04 4.61 17.34
N ALA A 125 -5.47 5.79 17.61
CA ALA A 125 -4.96 6.70 16.58
C ALA A 125 -3.82 6.08 15.74
N ASP A 126 -2.87 5.40 16.39
CA ASP A 126 -1.80 4.69 15.68
C ASP A 126 -2.38 3.54 14.83
N ALA A 127 -3.36 2.80 15.38
CA ALA A 127 -4.04 1.73 14.65
C ALA A 127 -4.75 2.26 13.39
N LEU A 128 -5.45 3.38 13.47
CA LEU A 128 -6.10 4.00 12.30
C LEU A 128 -5.07 4.43 11.25
N LYS A 129 -3.94 5.02 11.63
CA LYS A 129 -2.86 5.39 10.70
C LYS A 129 -2.24 4.16 10.02
N TYR A 130 -2.08 3.04 10.73
CA TYR A 130 -1.66 1.77 10.15
C TYR A 130 -2.68 1.26 9.13
N LEU A 131 -3.99 1.26 9.45
CA LEU A 131 -5.05 0.86 8.51
C LEU A 131 -5.02 1.68 7.22
N MET A 132 -4.88 3.00 7.34
CA MET A 132 -4.83 3.91 6.19
C MET A 132 -3.67 3.55 5.25
N HIS A 133 -2.54 3.16 5.82
CA HIS A 133 -1.37 2.75 5.05
C HIS A 133 -1.55 1.35 4.43
N PHE A 134 -1.89 0.36 5.25
CA PHE A 134 -1.95 -1.04 4.81
C PHE A 134 -3.05 -1.30 3.77
N ILE A 135 -4.19 -0.60 3.85
CA ILE A 135 -5.19 -0.69 2.79
C ILE A 135 -4.62 -0.13 1.47
N GLY A 136 -3.76 0.88 1.51
CA GLY A 136 -3.01 1.33 0.35
C GLY A 136 -2.08 0.25 -0.19
N ASP A 137 -1.19 -0.27 0.65
CA ASP A 137 -0.19 -1.30 0.30
C ASP A 137 -0.82 -2.54 -0.33
N LEU A 138 -1.94 -3.01 0.23
CA LEU A 138 -2.67 -4.19 -0.24
C LEU A 138 -3.14 -4.09 -1.69
N HIS A 139 -3.26 -2.87 -2.23
CA HIS A 139 -3.66 -2.63 -3.61
C HIS A 139 -2.47 -2.48 -4.57
N GLN A 140 -1.23 -2.58 -4.08
CA GLN A 140 -0.03 -2.67 -4.92
C GLN A 140 0.27 -4.16 -5.21
N PRO A 141 0.26 -4.60 -6.47
CA PRO A 141 0.36 -6.03 -6.82
C PRO A 141 1.57 -6.75 -6.20
N LEU A 142 2.72 -6.10 -6.16
CA LEU A 142 3.96 -6.69 -5.64
C LEU A 142 4.03 -6.74 -4.09
N HIS A 143 3.06 -6.14 -3.40
CA HIS A 143 2.86 -6.33 -1.95
C HIS A 143 2.06 -7.59 -1.62
N VAL A 144 1.58 -8.29 -2.65
CA VAL A 144 0.88 -9.58 -2.53
C VAL A 144 1.58 -10.61 -3.41
N GLU A 145 2.91 -10.72 -3.24
CA GLU A 145 3.76 -11.54 -4.11
C GLU A 145 5.10 -11.83 -3.46
N ASP A 146 5.55 -13.09 -3.49
CA ASP A 146 6.90 -13.48 -3.02
C ASP A 146 7.95 -13.55 -4.13
N LYS A 147 7.53 -13.70 -5.40
CA LYS A 147 8.46 -13.90 -6.52
C LYS A 147 9.55 -12.83 -6.55
N CYS A 148 10.81 -13.30 -6.38
CA CYS A 148 11.96 -12.42 -6.28
C CYS A 148 11.78 -11.32 -5.21
N ARG A 149 11.22 -11.70 -4.04
CA ARG A 149 10.90 -10.79 -2.93
C ARG A 149 9.98 -9.65 -3.36
N GLY A 150 8.83 -9.99 -3.94
CA GLY A 150 7.92 -9.00 -4.50
C GLY A 150 8.57 -8.13 -5.58
N GLY A 151 9.43 -8.70 -6.44
CA GLY A 151 10.13 -7.97 -7.51
C GLY A 151 11.31 -7.11 -7.06
N ASN A 152 11.70 -7.13 -5.77
CA ASN A 152 12.84 -6.34 -5.26
C ASN A 152 14.19 -6.80 -5.81
N ASP A 153 14.31 -8.08 -6.12
CA ASP A 153 15.53 -8.66 -6.66
C ASP A 153 15.58 -8.62 -8.20
N ILE A 154 14.56 -8.04 -8.86
CA ILE A 154 14.52 -7.88 -10.32
C ILE A 154 15.01 -6.47 -10.68
N HIS A 155 16.26 -6.37 -11.16
CA HIS A 155 16.82 -5.11 -11.63
C HIS A 155 16.23 -4.75 -12.99
N VAL A 156 15.82 -3.50 -13.16
CA VAL A 156 15.15 -3.01 -14.37
C VAL A 156 15.61 -1.62 -14.77
N CYS A 157 15.39 -1.26 -16.04
CA CYS A 157 15.51 0.11 -16.55
C CYS A 157 14.14 0.80 -16.55
N PHE A 158 14.14 2.13 -16.37
CA PHE A 158 12.95 2.96 -16.49
C PHE A 158 13.30 4.36 -16.97
N ASP A 159 12.72 4.81 -18.09
CA ASP A 159 13.00 6.09 -18.76
C ASP A 159 14.50 6.29 -19.04
N GLY A 160 15.14 5.32 -19.67
CA GLY A 160 16.56 5.36 -20.03
C GLY A 160 17.53 5.27 -18.84
N ARG A 161 17.04 4.97 -17.64
CA ARG A 161 17.86 4.88 -16.42
C ARG A 161 17.86 3.48 -15.88
N CYS A 162 19.06 2.90 -15.77
CA CYS A 162 19.31 1.55 -15.29
C CYS A 162 20.28 1.55 -14.10
N PRO A 163 20.04 2.33 -13.02
CA PRO A 163 20.93 2.29 -11.87
C PRO A 163 20.86 0.95 -11.17
N GLN A 164 21.99 0.47 -10.62
CA GLN A 164 22.11 -0.83 -9.96
C GLN A 164 21.07 -1.08 -8.84
N LYS A 165 20.46 -0.02 -8.30
CA LYS A 165 19.47 -0.10 -7.22
C LYS A 165 18.02 0.03 -7.70
N LYS A 166 17.78 0.24 -8.99
CA LYS A 166 16.42 0.29 -9.52
C LYS A 166 15.91 -1.14 -9.70
N ASN A 167 14.76 -1.41 -9.12
CA ASN A 167 14.13 -2.73 -9.18
C ASN A 167 12.65 -2.59 -9.58
N LEU A 168 12.05 -3.70 -9.96
CA LEU A 168 10.66 -3.75 -10.41
C LEU A 168 9.70 -3.21 -9.34
N HIS A 169 9.91 -3.59 -8.07
CA HIS A 169 9.10 -3.14 -6.94
C HIS A 169 9.06 -1.60 -6.85
N GLY A 170 10.23 -0.96 -6.83
CA GLY A 170 10.34 0.50 -6.77
C GLY A 170 9.78 1.21 -8.01
N VAL A 171 9.77 0.56 -9.18
CA VAL A 171 9.10 1.08 -10.37
C VAL A 171 7.60 1.17 -10.16
N TRP A 172 6.97 0.14 -9.57
CA TRP A 172 5.55 0.14 -9.24
C TRP A 172 5.20 1.13 -8.12
N ASP A 173 5.99 1.15 -7.07
CA ASP A 173 5.73 2.03 -5.92
C ASP A 173 5.85 3.51 -6.26
N THR A 174 6.85 3.84 -7.09
CA THR A 174 7.31 5.24 -7.20
C THR A 174 7.39 5.74 -8.64
N ASP A 175 8.10 5.02 -9.53
CA ASP A 175 8.44 5.60 -10.84
C ASP A 175 7.20 5.75 -11.74
N ILE A 176 6.31 4.75 -11.77
CA ILE A 176 5.05 4.83 -12.53
C ILE A 176 4.14 5.93 -11.97
N PRO A 177 3.82 5.98 -10.64
CA PRO A 177 3.08 7.09 -10.05
C PRO A 177 3.68 8.46 -10.34
N HIS A 178 5.00 8.62 -10.24
CA HIS A 178 5.66 9.89 -10.52
C HIS A 178 5.53 10.29 -11.99
N LYS A 179 5.77 9.36 -12.91
CA LYS A 179 5.64 9.63 -14.36
C LYS A 179 4.21 10.01 -14.75
N LEU A 180 3.19 9.32 -14.20
CA LEU A 180 1.78 9.64 -14.37
C LEU A 180 1.43 11.09 -14.00
N ASN A 181 2.13 11.63 -13.00
CA ASN A 181 1.89 12.96 -12.46
C ASN A 181 2.94 14.00 -12.89
N GLY A 182 3.81 13.67 -13.86
CA GLY A 182 4.83 14.58 -14.38
C GLY A 182 5.88 14.99 -13.35
N LEU A 183 6.09 14.18 -12.29
CA LEU A 183 7.04 14.48 -11.23
C LEU A 183 8.45 14.02 -11.61
N LYS A 184 9.44 14.77 -11.12
CA LYS A 184 10.83 14.33 -11.16
C LYS A 184 11.03 13.12 -10.27
N GLN A 185 11.97 12.24 -10.59
CA GLN A 185 12.17 10.95 -9.90
C GLN A 185 12.52 11.02 -8.40
N THR A 186 12.86 12.17 -7.85
CA THR A 186 13.19 12.35 -6.43
C THR A 186 12.62 13.65 -5.87
N PRO A 187 11.29 13.83 -5.89
CA PRO A 187 10.69 14.96 -5.20
C PRO A 187 10.87 14.79 -3.68
N LYS A 188 10.99 15.90 -2.96
CA LYS A 188 10.99 15.86 -1.49
C LYS A 188 9.63 15.38 -1.00
N HIS A 189 9.61 14.75 0.18
CA HIS A 189 8.39 14.21 0.81
C HIS A 189 7.20 15.21 0.83
N ASN A 190 7.44 16.46 1.26
CA ASN A 190 6.37 17.47 1.32
C ASN A 190 5.95 18.01 -0.06
N ASP A 191 6.81 17.92 -1.07
CA ASP A 191 6.52 18.41 -2.42
C ASP A 191 5.51 17.51 -3.16
N GLN A 192 5.11 16.39 -2.57
CA GLN A 192 4.18 15.42 -3.16
C GLN A 192 2.70 15.65 -2.74
N LYS A 193 2.41 16.53 -1.79
CA LYS A 193 1.04 16.81 -1.34
C LYS A 193 0.18 17.39 -2.46
N GLU A 194 0.63 18.47 -3.08
CA GLU A 194 -0.13 19.12 -4.17
C GLU A 194 -0.36 18.21 -5.38
N PRO A 195 0.66 17.48 -5.89
CA PRO A 195 0.42 16.47 -6.91
C PRO A 195 -0.57 15.38 -6.50
N ALA A 196 -0.52 14.91 -5.26
CA ALA A 196 -1.44 13.90 -4.75
C ALA A 196 -2.90 14.40 -4.70
N VAL A 197 -3.12 15.65 -4.26
CA VAL A 197 -4.46 16.28 -4.30
C VAL A 197 -4.97 16.35 -5.74
N LYS A 198 -4.15 16.78 -6.68
CA LYS A 198 -4.55 16.90 -8.10
C LYS A 198 -4.87 15.53 -8.70
N TRP A 199 -4.07 14.51 -8.37
CA TRP A 199 -4.30 13.16 -8.85
C TRP A 199 -5.57 12.55 -8.25
N ALA A 200 -5.78 12.72 -6.94
CA ALA A 200 -7.01 12.31 -6.28
C ALA A 200 -8.25 12.96 -6.91
N GLU A 201 -8.20 14.26 -7.17
CA GLU A 201 -9.31 14.99 -7.85
C GLU A 201 -9.58 14.44 -9.25
N LYS A 202 -8.53 14.23 -10.06
CA LYS A 202 -8.63 13.64 -11.40
C LYS A 202 -9.32 12.27 -11.35
N LEU A 203 -8.87 11.39 -10.43
CA LEU A 203 -9.41 10.05 -10.29
C LEU A 203 -10.87 10.08 -9.78
N PHE A 204 -11.19 10.94 -8.84
CA PHE A 204 -12.55 11.12 -8.33
C PHE A 204 -13.51 11.53 -9.44
N GLN A 205 -13.13 12.52 -10.26
CA GLN A 205 -13.95 13.01 -11.37
C GLN A 205 -14.14 11.97 -12.47
N SER A 206 -13.15 11.10 -12.72
CA SER A 206 -13.20 10.09 -13.79
C SER A 206 -14.21 8.98 -13.53
N GLN A 207 -14.61 8.75 -12.27
CA GLN A 207 -15.47 7.61 -11.90
C GLN A 207 -16.98 7.90 -11.97
N GLY A 208 -17.38 9.16 -11.99
CA GLY A 208 -18.78 9.49 -11.77
C GLY A 208 -19.28 9.03 -10.38
N VAL A 209 -20.57 9.17 -10.12
CA VAL A 209 -21.18 8.72 -8.86
C VAL A 209 -21.34 7.20 -8.89
N ARG A 210 -20.35 6.45 -8.40
CA ARG A 210 -20.53 5.00 -8.13
C ARG A 210 -21.07 4.81 -6.71
N PRO A 211 -22.06 3.93 -6.50
CA PRO A 211 -22.51 3.60 -5.16
C PRO A 211 -21.38 2.90 -4.39
N LEU A 212 -20.94 3.46 -3.27
CA LEU A 212 -19.98 2.83 -2.33
C LEU A 212 -20.49 1.49 -1.78
N GLN A 213 -21.80 1.27 -1.82
CA GLN A 213 -22.51 0.09 -1.28
C GLN A 213 -22.10 -1.24 -1.92
N ALA A 214 -21.42 -1.23 -3.07
CA ALA A 214 -20.94 -2.45 -3.74
C ALA A 214 -19.62 -2.97 -3.17
N GLU A 215 -18.89 -2.15 -2.39
CA GLU A 215 -17.58 -2.54 -1.85
C GLU A 215 -17.72 -3.32 -0.52
N CYS A 216 -16.79 -4.25 -0.32
CA CYS A 216 -16.76 -5.04 0.90
C CYS A 216 -16.40 -4.19 2.12
N SER A 217 -17.23 -4.23 3.18
CA SER A 217 -17.06 -3.45 4.41
C SER A 217 -17.32 -4.26 5.70
N ASP A 218 -17.07 -5.56 5.66
CA ASP A 218 -17.37 -6.49 6.74
C ASP A 218 -16.31 -6.40 7.87
N ILE A 219 -16.36 -5.32 8.66
CA ILE A 219 -15.43 -5.08 9.78
C ILE A 219 -15.60 -6.06 10.95
N LYS A 220 -16.70 -6.80 10.99
CA LYS A 220 -16.94 -7.85 12.00
C LYS A 220 -16.22 -9.17 11.68
N ARG A 221 -15.85 -9.35 10.42
CA ARG A 221 -14.97 -10.40 9.90
C ARG A 221 -13.81 -9.76 9.15
N PRO A 222 -12.88 -9.11 9.86
CA PRO A 222 -11.91 -8.19 9.25
C PRO A 222 -10.87 -8.86 8.34
N LEU A 223 -10.78 -10.18 8.31
CA LEU A 223 -9.98 -10.92 7.33
C LEU A 223 -10.66 -11.01 5.96
N LYS A 224 -12.01 -10.99 5.91
CA LYS A 224 -12.77 -11.32 4.70
C LYS A 224 -12.49 -10.36 3.54
N CYS A 225 -12.67 -9.07 3.76
CA CYS A 225 -12.49 -8.08 2.70
C CYS A 225 -11.03 -7.93 2.28
N PRO A 226 -10.04 -7.85 3.20
CA PRO A 226 -8.64 -7.82 2.82
C PRO A 226 -8.19 -9.02 1.98
N MET A 227 -8.69 -10.23 2.26
CA MET A 227 -8.39 -11.40 1.43
C MET A 227 -8.95 -11.29 0.00
N ILE A 228 -10.16 -10.72 -0.16
CA ILE A 228 -10.72 -10.45 -1.50
C ILE A 228 -9.83 -9.44 -2.25
N TRP A 229 -9.42 -8.35 -1.58
CA TRP A 229 -8.59 -7.31 -2.16
C TRP A 229 -7.18 -7.82 -2.49
N ALA A 230 -6.61 -8.66 -1.61
CA ALA A 230 -5.33 -9.33 -1.85
C ALA A 230 -5.39 -10.22 -3.10
N ALA A 231 -6.43 -11.04 -3.22
CA ALA A 231 -6.60 -11.91 -4.40
C ALA A 231 -6.74 -11.10 -5.71
N GLU A 232 -7.44 -9.96 -5.67
CA GLU A 232 -7.52 -9.07 -6.84
C GLU A 232 -6.16 -8.43 -7.19
N SER A 233 -5.38 -8.03 -6.20
CA SER A 233 -4.06 -7.41 -6.41
C SER A 233 -3.04 -8.45 -6.88
N ASN A 234 -3.02 -9.64 -6.25
CA ASN A 234 -2.14 -10.75 -6.64
C ASN A 234 -2.38 -11.18 -8.09
N ARG A 235 -3.65 -11.25 -8.53
CA ARG A 235 -3.99 -11.62 -9.90
C ARG A 235 -3.31 -10.75 -10.95
N LEU A 236 -3.07 -9.47 -10.65
CA LEU A 236 -2.38 -8.55 -11.55
C LEU A 236 -0.92 -8.97 -11.80
N ASN A 237 -0.32 -9.75 -10.91
CA ASN A 237 1.00 -10.31 -11.11
C ASN A 237 1.02 -11.29 -12.29
N CYS A 238 -0.02 -12.11 -12.47
CA CYS A 238 -0.18 -12.97 -13.64
C CYS A 238 -0.67 -12.20 -14.87
N ASP A 239 -1.68 -11.38 -14.70
CA ASP A 239 -2.36 -10.75 -15.84
C ASP A 239 -1.47 -9.69 -16.51
N PHE A 240 -0.53 -9.07 -15.76
CA PHE A 240 0.29 -7.99 -16.27
C PHE A 240 1.74 -7.96 -15.77
N VAL A 241 2.00 -7.92 -14.44
CA VAL A 241 3.33 -7.58 -13.90
C VAL A 241 4.42 -8.50 -14.42
N PHE A 242 4.21 -9.81 -14.38
CA PHE A 242 5.15 -10.83 -14.84
C PHE A 242 4.77 -11.49 -16.16
N LYS A 243 3.75 -10.97 -16.86
CA LYS A 243 3.18 -11.59 -18.07
C LYS A 243 4.23 -11.96 -19.13
N ASN A 244 5.24 -11.12 -19.31
CA ASN A 244 6.28 -11.33 -20.32
C ASN A 244 7.50 -12.10 -19.77
N GLY A 245 7.50 -12.48 -18.48
CA GLY A 245 8.61 -13.16 -17.81
C GLY A 245 9.73 -12.23 -17.36
N ILE A 246 10.60 -12.75 -16.48
CA ILE A 246 11.66 -11.96 -15.83
C ILE A 246 12.73 -11.50 -16.83
N ASP A 247 13.11 -12.37 -17.79
CA ASP A 247 14.14 -12.03 -18.78
C ASP A 247 13.71 -10.81 -19.61
N TRP A 248 12.43 -10.77 -20.01
CA TRP A 248 11.90 -9.62 -20.73
C TRP A 248 11.94 -8.34 -19.88
N LEU A 249 11.62 -8.42 -18.58
CA LEU A 249 11.70 -7.28 -17.66
C LEU A 249 13.11 -6.75 -17.48
N HIS A 250 14.14 -7.61 -17.53
CA HIS A 250 15.54 -7.23 -17.51
C HIS A 250 16.00 -6.55 -18.79
N ASP A 251 15.56 -7.06 -19.95
CA ASP A 251 16.08 -6.67 -21.25
C ASP A 251 15.42 -5.41 -21.84
N ASN A 252 14.30 -4.96 -21.24
CA ASN A 252 13.52 -3.84 -21.76
C ASN A 252 13.48 -2.64 -20.79
N ASP A 253 13.32 -1.43 -21.38
CA ASP A 253 13.04 -0.24 -20.59
C ASP A 253 11.56 -0.19 -20.21
N LEU A 254 11.26 -0.28 -18.93
CA LEU A 254 9.88 -0.30 -18.43
C LEU A 254 9.19 1.09 -18.48
N GLY A 255 9.92 2.14 -18.86
CA GLY A 255 9.35 3.48 -19.03
C GLY A 255 8.56 3.68 -20.33
N GLU A 256 8.57 2.73 -21.25
CA GLU A 256 7.91 2.81 -22.56
C GLU A 256 6.64 1.93 -22.60
N GLU A 257 6.60 0.91 -23.45
CA GLU A 257 5.43 0.03 -23.66
C GLU A 257 4.88 -0.56 -22.34
N TYR A 258 5.78 -1.00 -21.44
CA TYR A 258 5.35 -1.52 -20.16
C TYR A 258 4.61 -0.47 -19.32
N TYR A 259 5.11 0.77 -19.30
CA TYR A 259 4.47 1.89 -18.60
C TYR A 259 3.06 2.18 -19.15
N GLU A 260 2.87 2.15 -20.47
CA GLU A 260 1.56 2.39 -21.09
C GLU A 260 0.49 1.41 -20.60
N GLY A 261 0.88 0.14 -20.41
CA GLY A 261 -0.01 -0.88 -19.85
C GLY A 261 -0.16 -0.81 -18.33
N ALA A 262 0.91 -0.46 -17.59
CA ALA A 262 0.92 -0.40 -16.13
C ALA A 262 0.15 0.83 -15.59
N ALA A 263 0.24 1.96 -16.27
CA ALA A 263 -0.34 3.23 -15.82
C ALA A 263 -1.84 3.15 -15.51
N PRO A 264 -2.71 2.60 -16.38
CA PRO A 264 -4.13 2.46 -16.07
C PRO A 264 -4.39 1.47 -14.92
N ILE A 265 -3.54 0.46 -14.72
CA ILE A 265 -3.65 -0.48 -13.59
C ILE A 265 -3.35 0.26 -12.29
N VAL A 266 -2.27 1.04 -12.25
CA VAL A 266 -1.90 1.85 -11.09
C VAL A 266 -3.02 2.83 -10.73
N GLU A 267 -3.58 3.57 -11.70
CA GLU A 267 -4.72 4.47 -11.46
C GLU A 267 -5.94 3.73 -10.90
N ALA A 268 -6.26 2.55 -11.43
CA ALA A 268 -7.37 1.74 -10.97
C ALA A 268 -7.16 1.21 -9.53
N GLN A 269 -5.94 0.79 -9.19
CA GLN A 269 -5.62 0.28 -7.86
C GLN A 269 -5.60 1.39 -6.81
N ILE A 270 -5.03 2.55 -7.10
CA ILE A 270 -5.07 3.75 -6.24
C ILE A 270 -6.52 4.17 -5.96
N LEU A 271 -7.36 4.18 -6.99
CA LEU A 271 -8.78 4.54 -6.84
C LEU A 271 -9.53 3.52 -5.98
N LYS A 272 -9.35 2.21 -6.23
CA LYS A 272 -9.94 1.15 -5.40
C LYS A 272 -9.50 1.29 -3.94
N ALA A 273 -8.19 1.52 -3.70
CA ALA A 273 -7.65 1.70 -2.36
C ALA A 273 -8.32 2.87 -1.63
N GLY A 274 -8.48 4.02 -2.28
CA GLY A 274 -9.13 5.20 -1.70
C GLY A 274 -10.61 4.95 -1.35
N ILE A 275 -11.37 4.37 -2.26
CA ILE A 275 -12.77 4.02 -2.03
C ILE A 275 -12.90 3.01 -0.88
N ARG A 276 -12.11 1.94 -0.89
CA ARG A 276 -12.15 0.87 0.12
C ARG A 276 -11.70 1.36 1.49
N LEU A 277 -10.72 2.24 1.54
CA LEU A 277 -10.31 2.91 2.78
C LEU A 277 -11.46 3.74 3.38
N ALA A 278 -12.14 4.55 2.58
CA ALA A 278 -13.28 5.33 3.05
C ALA A 278 -14.42 4.45 3.57
N VAL A 279 -14.79 3.42 2.79
CA VAL A 279 -15.84 2.46 3.18
C VAL A 279 -15.48 1.75 4.49
N TRP A 280 -14.21 1.41 4.70
CA TRP A 280 -13.74 0.78 5.94
C TRP A 280 -13.82 1.73 7.14
N ILE A 281 -13.38 2.98 6.97
CA ILE A 281 -13.46 4.01 8.04
C ILE A 281 -14.91 4.33 8.38
N ASN A 282 -15.79 4.50 7.37
CA ASN A 282 -17.22 4.74 7.60
C ASN A 282 -17.88 3.59 8.38
N ALA A 283 -17.54 2.34 8.04
CA ALA A 283 -18.04 1.16 8.76
C ALA A 283 -17.56 1.12 10.22
N LEU A 284 -16.29 1.44 10.48
CA LEU A 284 -15.73 1.55 11.84
C LEU A 284 -16.45 2.63 12.66
N ALA A 285 -16.73 3.77 12.06
CA ALA A 285 -17.44 4.87 12.70
C ALA A 285 -18.88 4.49 13.05
N ALA A 286 -19.59 3.86 12.13
CA ALA A 286 -20.98 3.43 12.33
C ALA A 286 -21.13 2.37 13.47
N ASP A 287 -20.16 1.45 13.61
CA ASP A 287 -20.17 0.45 14.69
C ASP A 287 -19.89 1.09 16.06
N GLY A 288 -19.02 2.10 16.12
CA GLY A 288 -18.75 2.89 17.33
C GLY A 288 -19.97 3.62 17.89
N VAL A 289 -20.81 4.20 17.01
CA VAL A 289 -22.06 4.87 17.39
C VAL A 289 -23.06 3.87 17.98
N SER A 290 -23.21 2.69 17.35
CA SER A 290 -24.16 1.66 17.80
C SER A 290 -23.80 1.04 19.15
N SER A 291 -22.52 1.08 19.55
CA SER A 291 -22.03 0.54 20.84
C SER A 291 -22.11 1.57 21.97
N GLY A 292 -22.13 2.86 21.67
CA GLY A 292 -22.24 3.95 22.67
C GLY A 292 -23.66 4.24 23.15
N GLU A 293 -24.69 3.75 22.43
CA GLU A 293 -26.10 3.89 22.80
C GLU A 293 -26.65 2.73 23.67
N ARG A 294 -25.82 1.80 24.07
CA ARG A 294 -26.15 0.68 24.97
C ARG A 294 -25.45 0.82 26.28
#